data_6f828eb3b1f0baecd6a09b20f6c79028
#
_entry.id   6f828eb3b1f0baecd6a09b20f6c79028
#
_cell.length_a   1.000
_cell.length_b   1.000
_cell.length_c   1.000
_cell.angle_alpha   90.00
_cell.angle_beta   90.00
_cell.angle_gamma   90.00
#
_symmetry.space_group_name_H-M   'P 1'
#
loop_
_entity.id
_entity.type
_entity.pdbx_description
1 polymer ?
#
loop_
_entity_poly.entity_id
_entity_poly.type
_entity_poly.pdbx_seq_one_letter_code
_entity_poly.pdbx_strand_id
1 'polypeptide(L)'
;SLQFVADQGFMLNGKIRKFQGVCNHHDLGPLGAAVNVSALRHQLELLKDMGCDAIRTSHNMPAPELVDLCDEMGFMMMLEPFDEWEKAKCEGGYHRFFYEPSCYPSVVPAHPDEVRPHAAERMTWAEADMVNMLRHYRNNPSVVMWSVGNEVPTQGSDEGYKVATWLRDICHREDPTRPVTSGMDQIDNALDKGFAAVLDIPGFNYRANRYEEGYHRLPQGLVLGSETASTVSSRGVYKFPATKRAGAMYPDHQSSSYDLESCWWSNIPDVDFANADDHPWCIGQFVWTGFDYLGEPSPYDTDAWPSHSSLFGIIDLASIPT
;
A
#
# COMPACT_ATOMS: atom_id res chain seq x y z
N SER A 1 -16.78 4.73 15.65
CA SER A 1 -15.54 5.39 16.08
C SER A 1 -14.34 4.56 15.70
N LEU A 2 -13.29 5.23 15.28
CA LEU A 2 -12.01 4.63 14.90
C LEU A 2 -10.93 5.24 15.79
N GLN A 3 -10.05 4.41 16.36
CA GLN A 3 -8.94 4.86 17.21
C GLN A 3 -7.71 4.02 16.97
N PHE A 4 -6.55 4.65 16.94
CA PHE A 4 -5.24 4.02 16.94
C PHE A 4 -4.57 4.35 18.27
N VAL A 5 -4.27 3.34 19.07
CA VAL A 5 -3.82 3.51 20.45
C VAL A 5 -2.46 2.85 20.61
N ALA A 6 -1.45 3.64 20.96
CA ALA A 6 -0.10 3.13 21.20
C ALA A 6 -0.13 1.90 22.12
N ASP A 7 0.66 0.90 21.82
CA ASP A 7 0.80 -0.37 22.52
C ASP A 7 -0.44 -1.29 22.51
N GLN A 8 -1.60 -0.79 22.10
CA GLN A 8 -2.87 -1.53 22.11
C GLN A 8 -3.38 -1.87 20.72
N GLY A 9 -2.98 -1.12 19.70
CA GLY A 9 -3.35 -1.34 18.32
C GLY A 9 -4.53 -0.53 17.83
N PHE A 10 -5.33 -1.12 16.96
CA PHE A 10 -6.46 -0.50 16.29
C PHE A 10 -7.79 -0.87 16.97
N MET A 11 -8.63 0.12 17.20
CA MET A 11 -9.95 -0.07 17.79
C MET A 11 -11.04 0.45 16.86
N LEU A 12 -11.99 -0.42 16.52
CA LEU A 12 -13.20 -0.08 15.79
C LEU A 12 -14.41 -0.22 16.71
N ASN A 13 -15.13 0.89 16.92
CA ASN A 13 -16.31 0.93 17.80
C ASN A 13 -16.05 0.36 19.22
N GLY A 14 -14.87 0.70 19.77
CA GLY A 14 -14.45 0.28 21.10
C GLY A 14 -13.97 -1.18 21.22
N LYS A 15 -13.82 -1.88 20.09
CA LYS A 15 -13.27 -3.25 20.06
C LYS A 15 -11.92 -3.26 19.34
N ILE A 16 -10.93 -3.91 19.95
CA ILE A 16 -9.63 -4.14 19.32
C ILE A 16 -9.83 -5.02 18.08
N ARG A 17 -9.25 -4.61 16.98
CA ARG A 17 -9.26 -5.32 15.70
C ARG A 17 -7.89 -5.21 15.04
N LYS A 18 -7.69 -6.03 14.02
CA LYS A 18 -6.57 -5.92 13.08
C LYS A 18 -7.14 -5.81 11.67
N PHE A 19 -6.51 -5.03 10.81
CA PHE A 19 -6.86 -5.04 9.40
C PHE A 19 -6.56 -6.41 8.79
N GLN A 20 -7.55 -6.99 8.15
CA GLN A 20 -7.43 -8.16 7.29
C GLN A 20 -7.56 -7.64 5.85
N GLY A 21 -6.49 -6.97 5.40
CA GLY A 21 -6.52 -6.19 4.18
C GLY A 21 -5.80 -6.84 3.02
N VAL A 22 -6.07 -6.31 1.84
CA VAL A 22 -5.36 -6.59 0.60
C VAL A 22 -4.95 -5.31 -0.10
N CYS A 23 -3.85 -5.34 -0.83
CA CYS A 23 -3.50 -4.34 -1.82
C CYS A 23 -4.19 -4.68 -3.13
N ASN A 24 -4.79 -3.70 -3.80
CA ASN A 24 -5.38 -3.86 -5.11
C ASN A 24 -4.90 -2.76 -6.05
N HIS A 25 -4.46 -3.16 -7.25
CA HIS A 25 -4.28 -2.22 -8.35
C HIS A 25 -5.63 -1.80 -8.93
N HIS A 26 -5.63 -0.71 -9.69
CA HIS A 26 -6.77 -0.27 -10.49
C HIS A 26 -6.89 -1.15 -11.74
N ASP A 27 -7.30 -2.39 -11.55
CA ASP A 27 -7.36 -3.44 -12.56
C ASP A 27 -8.61 -4.33 -12.35
N LEU A 28 -9.33 -4.57 -13.43
CA LEU A 28 -10.51 -5.42 -13.46
C LEU A 28 -10.30 -6.63 -14.40
N GLY A 29 -9.07 -7.16 -14.44
CA GLY A 29 -8.72 -8.29 -15.28
C GLY A 29 -8.93 -8.01 -16.76
N PRO A 30 -9.82 -8.74 -17.46
CA PRO A 30 -10.07 -8.53 -18.90
C PRO A 30 -10.58 -7.14 -19.28
N LEU A 31 -11.11 -6.38 -18.34
CA LEU A 31 -11.58 -5.01 -18.55
C LEU A 31 -10.45 -3.98 -18.39
N GLY A 32 -9.28 -4.39 -17.89
CA GLY A 32 -8.17 -3.51 -17.59
C GLY A 32 -8.55 -2.44 -16.55
N ALA A 33 -8.12 -1.21 -16.77
CA ALA A 33 -8.40 -0.08 -15.89
C ALA A 33 -9.75 0.62 -16.18
N ALA A 34 -10.59 0.05 -17.04
CA ALA A 34 -11.92 0.63 -17.30
C ALA A 34 -12.85 0.42 -16.10
N VAL A 35 -13.41 1.52 -15.58
CA VAL A 35 -14.31 1.44 -14.43
C VAL A 35 -15.62 0.75 -14.82
N ASN A 36 -15.95 -0.31 -14.09
CA ASN A 36 -17.21 -1.03 -14.21
C ASN A 36 -17.73 -1.38 -12.81
N VAL A 37 -18.82 -0.73 -12.41
CA VAL A 37 -19.37 -0.83 -11.05
C VAL A 37 -19.75 -2.28 -10.69
N SER A 38 -20.31 -3.05 -11.64
CA SER A 38 -20.69 -4.44 -11.37
C SER A 38 -19.47 -5.34 -11.17
N ALA A 39 -18.38 -5.11 -11.93
CA ALA A 39 -17.13 -5.85 -11.76
C ALA A 39 -16.44 -5.48 -10.44
N LEU A 40 -16.41 -4.18 -10.07
CA LEU A 40 -15.90 -3.72 -8.78
C LEU A 40 -16.68 -4.35 -7.62
N ARG A 41 -18.00 -4.33 -7.69
CA ARG A 41 -18.87 -4.97 -6.67
C ARG A 41 -18.56 -6.47 -6.54
N HIS A 42 -18.41 -7.16 -7.66
CA HIS A 42 -18.07 -8.58 -7.65
C HIS A 42 -16.72 -8.86 -6.98
N GLN A 43 -15.69 -8.06 -7.27
CA GLN A 43 -14.40 -8.16 -6.57
C GLN A 43 -14.57 -7.96 -5.06
N LEU A 44 -15.32 -6.94 -4.64
CA LEU A 44 -15.56 -6.67 -3.21
C LEU A 44 -16.34 -7.80 -2.53
N GLU A 45 -17.33 -8.40 -3.22
CA GLU A 45 -18.05 -9.58 -2.71
C GLU A 45 -17.13 -10.76 -2.46
N LEU A 46 -16.23 -11.07 -3.40
CA LEU A 46 -15.23 -12.12 -3.26
C LEU A 46 -14.29 -11.87 -2.08
N LEU A 47 -13.78 -10.63 -1.96
CA LEU A 47 -12.93 -10.24 -0.84
C LEU A 47 -13.64 -10.39 0.50
N LYS A 48 -14.89 -9.98 0.57
CA LYS A 48 -15.71 -10.08 1.78
C LYS A 48 -16.00 -11.53 2.17
N ASP A 49 -16.27 -12.38 1.19
CA ASP A 49 -16.56 -13.80 1.41
C ASP A 49 -15.34 -14.55 1.98
N MET A 50 -14.14 -14.14 1.63
CA MET A 50 -12.92 -14.71 2.23
C MET A 50 -12.54 -14.07 3.58
N GLY A 51 -13.28 -13.07 4.07
CA GLY A 51 -13.04 -12.42 5.36
C GLY A 51 -12.17 -11.16 5.30
N CYS A 52 -11.84 -10.65 4.11
CA CYS A 52 -11.16 -9.37 3.95
C CYS A 52 -12.07 -8.22 4.38
N ASP A 53 -11.53 -7.28 5.14
CA ASP A 53 -12.26 -6.11 5.66
C ASP A 53 -11.60 -4.76 5.30
N ALA A 54 -10.46 -4.78 4.63
CA ALA A 54 -9.74 -3.57 4.28
C ALA A 54 -9.05 -3.64 2.91
N ILE A 55 -8.92 -2.50 2.25
CA ILE A 55 -8.27 -2.37 0.94
C ILE A 55 -7.27 -1.20 0.97
N ARG A 56 -6.05 -1.45 0.49
CA ARG A 56 -5.08 -0.43 0.11
C ARG A 56 -5.12 -0.22 -1.39
N THR A 57 -5.34 1.01 -1.83
CA THR A 57 -5.34 1.35 -3.26
C THR A 57 -3.92 1.59 -3.74
N SER A 58 -3.31 0.57 -4.27
CA SER A 58 -1.91 0.55 -4.73
C SER A 58 -1.81 0.89 -6.21
N HIS A 59 -1.07 1.86 -6.64
CA HIS A 59 -0.41 2.94 -5.88
C HIS A 59 -0.86 4.27 -6.48
N ASN A 60 -2.15 4.52 -6.49
CA ASN A 60 -2.76 5.69 -7.09
C ASN A 60 -4.14 5.99 -6.48
N MET A 61 -4.64 7.18 -6.76
CA MET A 61 -5.97 7.60 -6.36
C MET A 61 -7.04 6.67 -6.95
N PRO A 62 -7.94 6.09 -6.14
CA PRO A 62 -8.98 5.19 -6.60
C PRO A 62 -10.07 5.89 -7.40
N ALA A 63 -10.83 5.11 -8.18
CA ALA A 63 -12.08 5.58 -8.77
C ALA A 63 -13.13 5.86 -7.68
N PRO A 64 -13.95 6.92 -7.81
CA PRO A 64 -15.00 7.24 -6.85
C PRO A 64 -15.97 6.07 -6.63
N GLU A 65 -16.31 5.33 -7.67
CA GLU A 65 -17.21 4.19 -7.63
C GLU A 65 -16.69 3.07 -6.70
N LEU A 66 -15.38 2.87 -6.62
CA LEU A 66 -14.79 1.92 -5.67
C LEU A 66 -14.98 2.39 -4.23
N VAL A 67 -14.75 3.67 -3.96
CA VAL A 67 -14.88 4.23 -2.61
C VAL A 67 -16.34 4.21 -2.16
N ASP A 68 -17.28 4.58 -3.04
CA ASP A 68 -18.72 4.52 -2.77
C ASP A 68 -19.19 3.08 -2.45
N LEU A 69 -18.69 2.09 -3.19
CA LEU A 69 -18.96 0.68 -2.90
C LEU A 69 -18.36 0.23 -1.56
N CYS A 70 -17.17 0.68 -1.22
CA CYS A 70 -16.55 0.40 0.08
C CYS A 70 -17.34 1.03 1.23
N ASP A 71 -17.87 2.24 1.05
CA ASP A 71 -18.77 2.87 2.01
C ASP A 71 -20.04 2.04 2.21
N GLU A 72 -20.65 1.57 1.11
CA GLU A 72 -21.87 0.74 1.13
C GLU A 72 -21.63 -0.63 1.77
N MET A 73 -20.55 -1.29 1.40
CA MET A 73 -20.27 -2.68 1.77
C MET A 73 -19.52 -2.83 3.09
N GLY A 74 -19.01 -1.73 3.67
CA GLY A 74 -18.35 -1.70 4.97
C GLY A 74 -16.89 -2.14 4.95
N PHE A 75 -16.16 -1.84 3.88
CA PHE A 75 -14.70 -1.97 3.83
C PHE A 75 -14.02 -0.75 4.44
N MET A 76 -12.87 -0.97 5.06
CA MET A 76 -11.95 0.10 5.46
C MET A 76 -10.92 0.33 4.35
N MET A 77 -10.58 1.60 4.10
CA MET A 77 -9.67 1.93 3.00
C MET A 77 -8.46 2.73 3.48
N MET A 78 -7.30 2.35 2.99
CA MET A 78 -6.08 3.13 3.00
C MET A 78 -5.82 3.65 1.58
N LEU A 79 -5.98 4.95 1.37
CA LEU A 79 -5.85 5.57 0.06
C LEU A 79 -4.45 6.16 -0.14
N GLU A 80 -3.94 5.97 -1.35
CA GLU A 80 -2.60 6.40 -1.77
C GLU A 80 -2.68 7.15 -3.10
N PRO A 81 -2.03 8.33 -3.25
CA PRO A 81 -2.14 9.11 -4.49
C PRO A 81 -1.09 8.74 -5.54
N PHE A 82 0.11 8.33 -5.09
CA PHE A 82 1.26 7.99 -5.92
C PHE A 82 2.28 7.16 -5.12
N ASP A 83 3.15 6.45 -5.81
CA ASP A 83 4.17 5.58 -5.21
C ASP A 83 5.61 6.09 -5.38
N GLU A 84 5.80 7.20 -6.08
CA GLU A 84 7.10 7.78 -6.38
C GLU A 84 7.12 9.27 -5.99
N TRP A 85 8.23 9.71 -5.38
CA TRP A 85 8.42 11.11 -5.02
C TRP A 85 9.44 11.78 -5.96
N GLU A 86 10.27 12.70 -5.44
CA GLU A 86 11.27 13.43 -6.22
C GLU A 86 12.40 12.57 -6.77
N LYS A 87 12.59 11.36 -6.23
CA LYS A 87 13.59 10.39 -6.69
C LYS A 87 12.94 9.29 -7.50
N ALA A 88 13.48 9.06 -8.68
CA ALA A 88 12.98 8.06 -9.61
C ALA A 88 13.02 6.64 -9.06
N LYS A 89 11.95 5.90 -9.19
CA LYS A 89 11.90 4.43 -9.11
C LYS A 89 12.15 3.82 -10.49
N CYS A 90 11.64 4.47 -11.53
CA CYS A 90 11.82 4.05 -12.92
C CYS A 90 11.97 5.26 -13.85
N GLU A 91 12.46 5.04 -15.06
CA GLU A 91 12.52 6.07 -16.09
C GLU A 91 11.12 6.51 -16.49
N GLY A 92 10.89 7.81 -16.56
CA GLY A 92 9.61 8.37 -16.98
C GLY A 92 8.52 8.45 -15.91
N GLY A 93 8.83 8.15 -14.66
CA GLY A 93 7.91 8.14 -13.55
C GLY A 93 7.42 9.52 -13.08
N TYR A 94 6.65 9.48 -11.98
CA TYR A 94 6.00 10.67 -11.39
C TYR A 94 7.00 11.69 -10.84
N HIS A 95 8.25 11.28 -10.48
CA HIS A 95 9.31 12.17 -10.01
C HIS A 95 9.52 13.40 -10.87
N ARG A 96 9.24 13.32 -12.17
CA ARG A 96 9.36 14.44 -13.12
C ARG A 96 8.44 15.59 -12.81
N PHE A 97 7.29 15.30 -12.20
CA PHE A 97 6.26 16.28 -11.90
C PHE A 97 6.22 16.64 -10.42
N PHE A 98 6.86 15.88 -9.57
CA PHE A 98 6.71 15.95 -8.12
C PHE A 98 6.85 17.37 -7.57
N TYR A 99 7.90 18.10 -7.96
CA TYR A 99 8.13 19.49 -7.57
C TYR A 99 7.75 20.53 -8.62
N GLU A 100 7.31 20.11 -9.80
CA GLU A 100 6.90 21.05 -10.84
C GLU A 100 5.68 21.85 -10.41
N PRO A 101 5.63 23.18 -10.75
CA PRO A 101 4.48 24.01 -10.41
C PRO A 101 3.21 23.53 -11.12
N SER A 102 2.15 23.33 -10.37
CA SER A 102 0.82 23.05 -10.90
C SER A 102 0.12 24.32 -11.38
N CYS A 103 -1.08 24.16 -11.93
CA CYS A 103 -1.95 25.30 -12.28
C CYS A 103 -2.64 25.94 -11.05
N TYR A 104 -2.56 25.32 -9.87
CA TYR A 104 -3.24 25.80 -8.66
C TYR A 104 -2.38 26.76 -7.86
N PRO A 105 -2.96 27.86 -7.34
CA PRO A 105 -2.22 28.79 -6.48
C PRO A 105 -1.84 28.12 -5.16
N SER A 106 -0.69 28.49 -4.62
CA SER A 106 -0.30 28.04 -3.28
C SER A 106 -1.26 28.63 -2.24
N VAL A 107 -1.70 27.79 -1.31
CA VAL A 107 -2.56 28.20 -0.20
C VAL A 107 -1.79 28.36 1.11
N VAL A 108 -0.50 28.03 1.09
CA VAL A 108 0.39 28.05 2.25
C VAL A 108 1.61 28.89 1.92
N PRO A 109 1.98 29.88 2.75
CA PRO A 109 3.23 30.61 2.58
C PRO A 109 4.43 29.66 2.58
N ALA A 110 5.45 29.95 1.77
CA ALA A 110 6.71 29.22 1.79
C ALA A 110 7.37 29.35 3.17
N HIS A 111 7.83 28.23 3.72
CA HIS A 111 8.62 28.21 4.94
C HIS A 111 10.12 28.29 4.61
N PRO A 112 10.97 28.90 5.45
CA PRO A 112 12.42 28.96 5.20
C PRO A 112 13.09 27.61 4.96
N ASP A 113 12.58 26.56 5.60
CA ASP A 113 13.06 25.18 5.44
C ASP A 113 12.27 24.37 4.40
N GLU A 114 11.55 25.07 3.51
CA GLU A 114 10.70 24.45 2.51
C GLU A 114 11.52 23.59 1.53
N VAL A 115 11.08 22.36 1.36
CA VAL A 115 11.73 21.41 0.43
C VAL A 115 11.26 21.59 -1.02
N ARG A 116 10.20 22.37 -1.25
CA ARG A 116 9.61 22.62 -2.55
C ARG A 116 10.25 23.84 -3.24
N PRO A 117 10.86 23.69 -4.40
CA PRO A 117 11.20 24.86 -5.20
C PRO A 117 9.91 25.59 -5.63
N HIS A 118 9.96 26.93 -5.63
CA HIS A 118 8.85 27.81 -6.07
C HIS A 118 7.54 27.72 -5.27
N ALA A 119 7.57 27.22 -4.02
CA ALA A 119 6.39 27.03 -3.18
C ALA A 119 5.58 28.30 -2.88
N ALA A 120 6.16 29.50 -3.03
CA ALA A 120 5.51 30.75 -2.66
C ALA A 120 4.33 31.13 -3.56
N GLU A 121 4.30 30.65 -4.81
CA GLU A 121 3.33 31.12 -5.81
C GLU A 121 2.30 30.04 -6.19
N ARG A 122 2.73 28.80 -6.32
CA ARG A 122 1.89 27.68 -6.78
C ARG A 122 2.15 26.42 -5.98
N MET A 123 1.12 25.58 -5.85
CA MET A 123 1.29 24.22 -5.40
C MET A 123 2.16 23.47 -6.40
N THR A 124 3.00 22.55 -5.91
CA THR A 124 3.60 21.53 -6.78
C THR A 124 2.52 20.55 -7.22
N TRP A 125 2.78 19.76 -8.26
CA TRP A 125 1.86 18.69 -8.64
C TRP A 125 1.65 17.68 -7.51
N ALA A 126 2.69 17.29 -6.78
CA ALA A 126 2.55 16.40 -5.63
C ALA A 126 1.58 16.95 -4.58
N GLU A 127 1.67 18.25 -4.22
CA GLU A 127 0.74 18.87 -3.30
C GLU A 127 -0.68 18.93 -3.90
N ALA A 128 -0.81 19.31 -5.17
CA ALA A 128 -2.11 19.43 -5.83
C ALA A 128 -2.85 18.09 -5.91
N ASP A 129 -2.15 17.03 -6.28
CA ASP A 129 -2.73 15.68 -6.37
C ASP A 129 -3.10 15.15 -4.99
N MET A 130 -2.24 15.34 -3.98
CA MET A 130 -2.54 14.99 -2.60
C MET A 130 -3.78 15.72 -2.08
N VAL A 131 -3.84 17.05 -2.23
CA VAL A 131 -4.97 17.87 -1.81
C VAL A 131 -6.25 17.47 -2.53
N ASN A 132 -6.16 17.17 -3.83
CA ASN A 132 -7.30 16.70 -4.61
C ASN A 132 -7.87 15.40 -4.03
N MET A 133 -7.03 14.38 -3.79
CA MET A 133 -7.46 13.12 -3.20
C MET A 133 -8.08 13.31 -1.82
N LEU A 134 -7.40 14.07 -0.94
CA LEU A 134 -7.86 14.31 0.43
C LEU A 134 -9.23 15.00 0.45
N ARG A 135 -9.40 16.06 -0.33
CA ARG A 135 -10.67 16.81 -0.38
C ARG A 135 -11.80 16.01 -1.01
N HIS A 136 -11.47 15.13 -1.95
CA HIS A 136 -12.46 14.28 -2.59
C HIS A 136 -13.00 13.23 -1.62
N TYR A 137 -12.12 12.58 -0.83
CA TYR A 137 -12.48 11.38 -0.07
C TYR A 137 -12.53 11.54 1.45
N ARG A 138 -12.13 12.68 2.04
CA ARG A 138 -12.12 12.85 3.49
C ARG A 138 -13.49 12.74 4.18
N ASN A 139 -14.58 12.80 3.43
CA ASN A 139 -15.93 12.62 3.96
C ASN A 139 -16.47 11.18 3.78
N ASN A 140 -15.72 10.30 3.12
CA ASN A 140 -16.11 8.91 2.95
C ASN A 140 -15.81 8.11 4.23
N PRO A 141 -16.81 7.44 4.84
CA PRO A 141 -16.62 6.73 6.09
C PRO A 141 -15.73 5.47 5.96
N SER A 142 -15.60 4.91 4.77
CA SER A 142 -14.69 3.80 4.51
C SER A 142 -13.22 4.20 4.62
N VAL A 143 -12.86 5.44 4.32
CA VAL A 143 -11.47 5.90 4.38
C VAL A 143 -11.03 6.05 5.83
N VAL A 144 -10.01 5.30 6.23
CA VAL A 144 -9.53 5.24 7.61
C VAL A 144 -8.07 5.68 7.78
N MET A 145 -7.32 5.77 6.69
CA MET A 145 -5.89 6.09 6.69
C MET A 145 -5.47 6.69 5.35
N TRP A 146 -4.47 7.56 5.38
CA TRP A 146 -3.81 8.10 4.20
C TRP A 146 -2.41 7.50 4.07
N SER A 147 -2.06 6.99 2.89
CA SER A 147 -0.69 6.61 2.54
C SER A 147 -0.10 7.68 1.63
N VAL A 148 1.08 8.18 1.96
CA VAL A 148 1.72 9.26 1.19
C VAL A 148 2.74 8.76 0.16
N GLY A 149 2.97 7.46 0.09
CA GLY A 149 3.87 6.86 -0.89
C GLY A 149 4.21 5.41 -0.60
N ASN A 150 4.83 4.76 -1.57
CA ASN A 150 5.25 3.37 -1.48
C ASN A 150 6.70 3.18 -1.91
N GLU A 151 7.51 2.56 -1.04
CA GLU A 151 8.90 2.16 -1.33
C GLU A 151 9.73 3.26 -2.01
N VAL A 152 9.46 4.51 -1.63
CA VAL A 152 10.09 5.68 -2.24
C VAL A 152 11.61 5.67 -1.97
N PRO A 153 12.47 5.87 -2.99
CA PRO A 153 13.92 5.90 -2.77
C PRO A 153 14.37 6.98 -1.77
N THR A 154 13.54 7.97 -1.55
CA THR A 154 13.73 9.08 -0.59
C THR A 154 13.88 8.60 0.85
N GLN A 155 13.30 7.45 1.23
CA GLN A 155 13.50 6.85 2.56
C GLN A 155 14.97 6.53 2.87
N GLY A 156 15.79 6.31 1.83
CA GLY A 156 17.23 6.10 1.94
C GLY A 156 18.07 7.37 2.04
N SER A 157 17.47 8.54 2.03
CA SER A 157 18.17 9.84 2.01
C SER A 157 18.29 10.42 3.41
N ASP A 158 19.38 11.14 3.69
CA ASP A 158 19.63 11.75 5.00
C ASP A 158 18.58 12.81 5.37
N GLU A 159 17.97 13.46 4.39
CA GLU A 159 16.92 14.46 4.58
C GLU A 159 15.53 13.98 4.09
N GLY A 160 15.38 12.69 3.79
CA GLY A 160 14.11 12.13 3.29
C GLY A 160 12.94 12.34 4.25
N TYR A 161 13.20 12.41 5.55
CA TYR A 161 12.20 12.73 6.56
C TYR A 161 11.54 14.10 6.35
N LYS A 162 12.23 15.09 5.73
CA LYS A 162 11.64 16.41 5.43
C LYS A 162 10.51 16.31 4.41
N VAL A 163 10.71 15.50 3.36
CA VAL A 163 9.68 15.28 2.34
C VAL A 163 8.50 14.52 2.95
N ALA A 164 8.77 13.46 3.73
CA ALA A 164 7.73 12.72 4.44
C ALA A 164 6.92 13.61 5.40
N THR A 165 7.60 14.48 6.16
CA THR A 165 6.95 15.47 7.04
C THR A 165 6.06 16.42 6.25
N TRP A 166 6.56 16.96 5.15
CA TRP A 166 5.78 17.88 4.31
C TRP A 166 4.50 17.23 3.77
N LEU A 167 4.58 16.00 3.25
CA LEU A 167 3.39 15.29 2.75
C LEU A 167 2.42 14.93 3.87
N ARG A 168 2.93 14.47 5.04
CA ARG A 168 2.10 14.24 6.23
C ARG A 168 1.38 15.52 6.66
N ASP A 169 2.07 16.65 6.68
CA ASP A 169 1.51 17.93 7.12
C ASP A 169 0.43 18.43 6.15
N ILE A 170 0.54 18.12 4.85
CA ILE A 170 -0.56 18.33 3.89
C ILE A 170 -1.79 17.51 4.31
N CYS A 171 -1.60 16.23 4.62
CA CYS A 171 -2.69 15.37 5.08
C CYS A 171 -3.35 15.94 6.35
N HIS A 172 -2.58 16.29 7.37
CA HIS A 172 -3.11 16.85 8.62
C HIS A 172 -3.79 18.20 8.42
N ARG A 173 -3.33 19.03 7.48
CA ARG A 173 -3.96 20.31 7.14
C ARG A 173 -5.34 20.09 6.52
N GLU A 174 -5.46 19.15 5.60
CA GLU A 174 -6.71 18.89 4.85
C GLU A 174 -7.67 17.95 5.58
N ASP A 175 -7.13 17.02 6.37
CA ASP A 175 -7.87 16.08 7.20
C ASP A 175 -7.11 15.71 8.48
N PRO A 176 -7.36 16.42 9.59
CA PRO A 176 -6.69 16.12 10.87
C PRO A 176 -7.24 14.89 11.59
N THR A 177 -8.17 14.15 11.00
CA THR A 177 -8.91 13.09 11.68
C THR A 177 -8.36 11.68 11.42
N ARG A 178 -7.52 11.52 10.40
CA ARG A 178 -6.98 10.22 9.98
C ARG A 178 -5.46 10.21 10.04
N PRO A 179 -4.86 9.09 10.46
CA PRO A 179 -3.42 8.94 10.49
C PRO A 179 -2.82 8.81 9.09
N VAL A 180 -1.53 9.10 9.01
CA VAL A 180 -0.72 9.08 7.79
C VAL A 180 0.34 8.00 7.90
N THR A 181 0.49 7.21 6.84
CA THR A 181 1.51 6.16 6.69
C THR A 181 2.25 6.29 5.37
N SER A 182 3.28 5.48 5.19
CA SER A 182 3.96 5.19 3.94
C SER A 182 4.50 3.77 3.99
N GLY A 183 4.40 3.01 2.90
CA GLY A 183 5.00 1.68 2.80
C GLY A 183 6.53 1.79 2.66
N MET A 184 7.27 1.13 3.56
CA MET A 184 8.74 1.18 3.61
C MET A 184 9.33 -0.21 3.41
N ASP A 185 10.35 -0.32 2.54
CA ASP A 185 11.13 -1.54 2.29
C ASP A 185 12.59 -1.44 2.76
N GLN A 186 13.13 -0.22 2.86
CA GLN A 186 14.50 0.07 3.31
C GLN A 186 14.52 0.38 4.81
N ILE A 187 14.14 -0.60 5.63
CA ILE A 187 13.86 -0.39 7.06
C ILE A 187 15.04 0.19 7.82
N ASP A 188 16.28 -0.28 7.59
CA ASP A 188 17.47 0.27 8.26
C ASP A 188 17.59 1.78 8.02
N ASN A 189 17.52 2.19 6.77
CA ASN A 189 17.58 3.61 6.41
C ASN A 189 16.41 4.40 7.00
N ALA A 190 15.20 3.87 6.89
CA ALA A 190 14.00 4.56 7.36
C ALA A 190 14.01 4.77 8.89
N LEU A 191 14.56 3.81 9.64
CA LEU A 191 14.73 3.92 11.09
C LEU A 191 15.88 4.86 11.45
N ASP A 192 17.05 4.69 10.82
CA ASP A 192 18.28 5.41 11.19
C ASP A 192 18.24 6.89 10.78
N LYS A 193 17.55 7.22 9.67
CA LYS A 193 17.49 8.57 9.10
C LYS A 193 16.21 9.34 9.46
N GLY A 194 15.39 8.80 10.35
CA GLY A 194 14.21 9.48 10.88
C GLY A 194 12.98 9.49 9.98
N PHE A 195 13.02 8.85 8.81
CA PHE A 195 11.88 8.78 7.90
C PHE A 195 10.66 8.13 8.54
N ALA A 196 10.85 6.97 9.19
CA ALA A 196 9.76 6.25 9.84
C ALA A 196 9.19 7.01 11.06
N ALA A 197 10.03 7.78 11.75
CA ALA A 197 9.65 8.48 12.98
C ALA A 197 8.68 9.67 12.75
N VAL A 198 8.61 10.21 11.54
CA VAL A 198 7.72 11.33 11.22
C VAL A 198 6.34 10.89 10.74
N LEU A 199 6.13 9.61 10.43
CA LEU A 199 4.82 9.08 10.07
C LEU A 199 3.96 8.89 11.33
N ASP A 200 2.64 8.95 11.19
CA ASP A 200 1.74 8.66 12.33
C ASP A 200 1.70 7.16 12.63
N ILE A 201 1.76 6.33 11.59
CA ILE A 201 1.84 4.88 11.68
C ILE A 201 2.89 4.39 10.68
N PRO A 202 3.99 3.78 11.14
CA PRO A 202 5.00 3.24 10.24
C PRO A 202 4.50 1.99 9.51
N GLY A 203 4.53 2.01 8.17
CA GLY A 203 4.16 0.90 7.31
C GLY A 203 5.39 0.11 6.87
N PHE A 204 5.36 -1.20 7.05
CA PHE A 204 6.44 -2.11 6.69
C PHE A 204 6.03 -2.98 5.50
N ASN A 205 6.81 -2.93 4.41
CA ASN A 205 6.63 -3.79 3.27
C ASN A 205 7.57 -5.00 3.39
N TYR A 206 7.00 -6.21 3.46
CA TYR A 206 7.73 -7.51 3.45
C TYR A 206 8.80 -7.69 4.54
N ARG A 207 8.72 -6.96 5.61
CA ARG A 207 9.71 -6.99 6.70
C ARG A 207 9.08 -7.30 8.06
N ALA A 208 8.20 -8.32 8.08
CA ALA A 208 7.52 -8.74 9.31
C ALA A 208 8.51 -9.07 10.44
N ASN A 209 9.68 -9.62 10.11
CA ASN A 209 10.77 -9.89 11.05
C ASN A 209 11.40 -8.63 11.68
N ARG A 210 11.01 -7.43 11.24
CA ARG A 210 11.50 -6.14 11.76
C ARG A 210 10.42 -5.37 12.54
N TYR A 211 9.22 -5.93 12.69
CA TYR A 211 8.11 -5.24 13.40
C TYR A 211 8.46 -4.93 14.85
N GLU A 212 9.04 -5.89 15.57
CA GLU A 212 9.43 -5.70 16.98
C GLU A 212 10.52 -4.62 17.12
N GLU A 213 11.50 -4.59 16.24
CA GLU A 213 12.52 -3.55 16.22
C GLU A 213 11.91 -2.17 15.94
N GLY A 214 11.04 -2.08 14.95
CA GLY A 214 10.30 -0.84 14.63
C GLY A 214 9.49 -0.35 15.83
N TYR A 215 8.74 -1.25 16.45
CA TYR A 215 7.95 -0.93 17.64
C TYR A 215 8.81 -0.35 18.80
N HIS A 216 9.97 -0.93 19.06
CA HIS A 216 10.85 -0.47 20.14
C HIS A 216 11.64 0.80 19.84
N ARG A 217 11.95 1.06 18.56
CA ARG A 217 12.76 2.21 18.16
C ARG A 217 11.96 3.45 17.82
N LEU A 218 10.69 3.30 17.47
CA LEU A 218 9.84 4.38 16.98
C LEU A 218 8.88 4.90 18.08
N PRO A 219 8.56 6.20 18.06
CA PRO A 219 7.73 6.82 19.11
C PRO A 219 6.25 6.48 19.02
N GLN A 220 5.76 5.91 17.92
CA GLN A 220 4.32 5.71 17.66
C GLN A 220 3.72 4.60 18.52
N GLY A 221 4.51 3.59 18.91
CA GLY A 221 4.03 2.41 19.62
C GLY A 221 3.04 1.56 18.81
N LEU A 222 3.09 1.66 17.48
CA LEU A 222 2.25 0.95 16.52
C LEU A 222 3.07 0.57 15.28
N VAL A 223 2.70 -0.52 14.62
CA VAL A 223 3.26 -0.97 13.34
C VAL A 223 2.14 -1.47 12.44
N LEU A 224 2.30 -1.27 11.14
CA LEU A 224 1.40 -1.76 10.09
C LEU A 224 2.19 -2.59 9.08
N GLY A 225 1.69 -3.75 8.69
CA GLY A 225 2.11 -4.47 7.49
C GLY A 225 1.46 -3.83 6.26
N SER A 226 2.12 -2.84 5.65
CA SER A 226 1.57 -2.10 4.51
C SER A 226 1.58 -2.90 3.21
N GLU A 227 2.53 -3.83 3.06
CA GLU A 227 2.52 -4.92 2.09
C GLU A 227 3.10 -6.17 2.72
N THR A 228 2.40 -7.29 2.58
CA THR A 228 2.83 -8.58 3.13
C THR A 228 2.68 -9.70 2.13
N ALA A 229 3.26 -10.84 2.42
CA ALA A 229 3.26 -12.07 1.66
C ALA A 229 3.97 -11.95 0.29
N SER A 230 3.35 -11.52 -0.79
CA SER A 230 3.82 -11.77 -2.17
C SER A 230 4.08 -13.27 -2.39
N THR A 231 3.19 -14.08 -1.85
CA THR A 231 3.10 -15.51 -2.14
C THR A 231 2.62 -15.68 -3.57
N VAL A 232 3.24 -16.59 -4.30
CA VAL A 232 2.93 -16.79 -5.72
C VAL A 232 2.23 -18.12 -5.94
N SER A 233 1.20 -18.10 -6.79
CA SER A 233 0.35 -19.24 -7.07
C SER A 233 -0.12 -19.25 -8.53
N SER A 234 -0.24 -20.43 -9.11
CA SER A 234 -0.89 -20.67 -10.39
C SER A 234 -1.96 -21.73 -10.19
N ARG A 235 -3.22 -21.36 -10.25
CA ARG A 235 -4.35 -22.23 -9.93
C ARG A 235 -4.28 -23.60 -10.63
N GLY A 236 -4.32 -24.67 -9.83
CA GLY A 236 -4.33 -26.05 -10.32
C GLY A 236 -2.97 -26.59 -10.74
N VAL A 237 -1.88 -25.85 -10.53
CA VAL A 237 -0.50 -26.30 -10.79
C VAL A 237 0.12 -26.75 -9.49
N TYR A 238 0.71 -27.95 -9.47
CA TYR A 238 1.35 -28.50 -8.28
C TYR A 238 2.78 -28.94 -8.60
N LYS A 239 3.75 -28.27 -7.97
CA LYS A 239 5.18 -28.56 -8.13
C LYS A 239 5.69 -29.39 -6.94
N PHE A 240 6.50 -30.41 -7.22
CA PHE A 240 7.04 -31.29 -6.21
C PHE A 240 8.58 -31.23 -6.16
N PRO A 241 9.20 -31.47 -4.99
CA PRO A 241 8.56 -31.68 -3.69
C PRO A 241 7.88 -30.42 -3.18
N ALA A 242 6.75 -30.56 -2.46
CA ALA A 242 6.06 -29.45 -1.80
C ALA A 242 6.88 -28.96 -0.61
N THR A 243 7.71 -27.97 -0.83
CA THR A 243 8.63 -27.39 0.16
C THR A 243 8.63 -25.86 0.04
N LYS A 244 8.86 -25.18 1.16
CA LYS A 244 8.99 -23.73 1.18
C LYS A 244 10.13 -23.28 0.27
N ARG A 245 9.86 -22.33 -0.64
CA ARG A 245 10.83 -21.76 -1.58
C ARG A 245 10.58 -20.27 -1.78
N ALA A 246 11.64 -19.48 -1.65
CA ALA A 246 11.62 -18.07 -2.04
C ALA A 246 12.31 -17.92 -3.41
N GLY A 247 11.68 -17.18 -4.33
CA GLY A 247 12.23 -16.91 -5.65
C GLY A 247 12.30 -18.13 -6.59
N ALA A 248 11.42 -19.12 -6.42
CA ALA A 248 11.37 -20.26 -7.33
C ALA A 248 10.89 -19.83 -8.72
N MET A 249 11.62 -20.27 -9.76
CA MET A 249 11.32 -19.97 -11.16
C MET A 249 11.23 -21.29 -11.95
N TYR A 250 10.21 -21.41 -12.79
CA TYR A 250 9.96 -22.61 -13.58
C TYR A 250 9.89 -22.30 -15.09
N PRO A 251 10.38 -23.19 -15.97
CA PRO A 251 10.39 -22.95 -17.42
C PRO A 251 9.00 -22.78 -18.05
N ASP A 252 7.96 -23.28 -17.39
CA ASP A 252 6.57 -23.16 -17.83
C ASP A 252 5.90 -21.87 -17.35
N HIS A 253 6.63 -21.00 -16.66
CA HIS A 253 6.15 -19.75 -16.08
C HIS A 253 4.92 -19.92 -15.19
N GLN A 254 4.84 -21.05 -14.45
CA GLN A 254 3.76 -21.34 -13.51
C GLN A 254 4.35 -21.64 -12.13
N SER A 255 3.75 -21.05 -11.10
CA SER A 255 4.10 -21.32 -9.70
C SER A 255 3.20 -22.41 -9.10
N SER A 256 3.62 -22.99 -7.98
CA SER A 256 2.82 -24.02 -7.32
C SER A 256 1.60 -23.43 -6.62
N SER A 257 0.44 -24.12 -6.71
CA SER A 257 -0.78 -23.77 -5.95
C SER A 257 -0.70 -24.08 -4.45
N TYR A 258 0.41 -24.60 -3.97
CA TYR A 258 0.65 -24.65 -2.52
C TYR A 258 1.15 -23.28 -2.06
N ASP A 259 0.65 -22.75 -0.95
CA ASP A 259 1.10 -21.50 -0.33
C ASP A 259 2.50 -21.61 0.28
N LEU A 260 3.43 -22.19 -0.46
CA LEU A 260 4.80 -22.48 -0.05
C LEU A 260 5.85 -21.77 -0.89
N GLU A 261 5.43 -21.06 -1.93
CA GLU A 261 6.33 -20.32 -2.82
C GLU A 261 6.06 -18.83 -2.71
N SER A 262 7.12 -18.04 -2.58
CA SER A 262 7.04 -16.58 -2.49
C SER A 262 8.11 -15.94 -3.37
N CYS A 263 7.98 -14.65 -3.63
CA CYS A 263 9.06 -13.88 -4.21
C CYS A 263 10.29 -13.86 -3.29
N TRP A 264 11.47 -13.56 -3.84
CA TRP A 264 12.73 -13.57 -3.08
C TRP A 264 12.78 -12.51 -1.96
N TRP A 265 11.99 -11.45 -2.08
CA TRP A 265 11.90 -10.34 -1.10
C TRP A 265 10.85 -10.55 -0.02
N SER A 266 10.08 -11.63 -0.07
CA SER A 266 8.85 -11.81 0.69
C SER A 266 8.79 -13.14 1.45
N ASN A 267 7.63 -13.46 2.00
CA ASN A 267 7.41 -14.67 2.79
C ASN A 267 6.16 -15.43 2.34
N ILE A 268 5.95 -16.60 2.93
CA ILE A 268 4.67 -17.29 2.89
C ILE A 268 3.70 -16.66 3.90
N PRO A 269 2.37 -16.81 3.70
CA PRO A 269 1.36 -16.15 4.54
C PRO A 269 1.50 -16.46 6.03
N ASP A 270 1.81 -17.71 6.40
CA ASP A 270 1.96 -18.12 7.80
C ASP A 270 2.95 -17.26 8.59
N VAL A 271 4.05 -16.84 7.96
CA VAL A 271 5.09 -16.03 8.61
C VAL A 271 4.58 -14.62 8.86
N ASP A 272 3.99 -13.99 7.86
CA ASP A 272 3.55 -12.60 7.97
C ASP A 272 2.31 -12.48 8.84
N PHE A 273 1.36 -13.41 8.73
CA PHE A 273 0.15 -13.43 9.54
C PHE A 273 0.46 -13.66 11.02
N ALA A 274 1.34 -14.60 11.36
CA ALA A 274 1.75 -14.82 12.74
C ALA A 274 2.39 -13.56 13.35
N ASN A 275 3.30 -12.91 12.63
CA ASN A 275 3.91 -11.65 13.11
C ASN A 275 2.90 -10.53 13.32
N ALA A 276 1.86 -10.46 12.51
CA ALA A 276 0.78 -9.49 12.71
C ALA A 276 -0.10 -9.86 13.90
N ASP A 277 -0.46 -11.14 14.06
CA ASP A 277 -1.42 -11.61 15.06
C ASP A 277 -0.83 -11.68 16.47
N ASP A 278 0.43 -12.06 16.60
CA ASP A 278 1.09 -12.26 17.90
C ASP A 278 1.36 -10.95 18.66
N HIS A 279 1.29 -9.79 17.98
CA HIS A 279 1.63 -8.50 18.55
C HIS A 279 0.42 -7.55 18.64
N PRO A 280 -0.03 -7.16 19.85
CA PRO A 280 -1.19 -6.26 20.01
C PRO A 280 -0.98 -4.88 19.36
N TRP A 281 0.25 -4.37 19.35
CA TRP A 281 0.62 -3.10 18.74
C TRP A 281 0.73 -3.15 17.19
N CYS A 282 0.70 -4.35 16.59
CA CYS A 282 0.56 -4.47 15.14
C CYS A 282 -0.92 -4.33 14.77
N ILE A 283 -1.26 -3.32 13.99
CA ILE A 283 -2.65 -2.99 13.65
C ILE A 283 -3.25 -3.83 12.52
N GLY A 284 -2.48 -4.78 11.99
CA GLY A 284 -2.89 -5.67 10.90
C GLY A 284 -2.02 -5.50 9.67
N GLN A 285 -2.54 -5.93 8.53
CA GLN A 285 -1.76 -6.02 7.30
C GLN A 285 -2.60 -5.86 6.04
N PHE A 286 -1.90 -5.59 4.93
CA PHE A 286 -2.43 -5.58 3.57
C PHE A 286 -1.61 -6.53 2.71
N VAL A 287 -2.24 -7.65 2.30
CA VAL A 287 -1.56 -8.69 1.51
C VAL A 287 -1.36 -8.22 0.07
N TRP A 288 -0.20 -8.45 -0.47
CA TRP A 288 0.11 -8.26 -1.88
C TRP A 288 -0.10 -9.57 -2.65
N THR A 289 -1.22 -9.78 -3.42
CA THR A 289 -2.34 -8.87 -3.64
C THR A 289 -3.68 -9.60 -3.50
N GLY A 290 -4.78 -8.85 -3.48
CA GLY A 290 -6.11 -9.46 -3.48
C GLY A 290 -6.40 -10.17 -4.79
N PHE A 291 -6.08 -9.54 -5.91
CA PHE A 291 -6.29 -10.07 -7.26
C PHE A 291 -4.99 -10.06 -8.06
N ASP A 292 -4.84 -11.04 -8.95
CA ASP A 292 -3.87 -10.91 -10.02
C ASP A 292 -4.21 -9.72 -10.92
N TYR A 293 -3.19 -9.13 -11.52
CA TYR A 293 -3.32 -7.94 -12.35
C TYR A 293 -2.39 -8.02 -13.57
N LEU A 294 -2.70 -7.23 -14.59
CA LEU A 294 -1.93 -7.12 -15.82
C LEU A 294 -0.86 -6.02 -15.70
N GLY A 295 0.18 -6.12 -16.52
CA GLY A 295 1.23 -5.09 -16.62
C GLY A 295 2.47 -5.35 -15.79
N GLU A 296 2.44 -6.25 -14.82
CA GLU A 296 3.59 -6.68 -14.04
C GLU A 296 3.57 -8.21 -13.91
N PRO A 297 4.23 -8.95 -14.83
CA PRO A 297 4.16 -10.40 -14.89
C PRO A 297 5.06 -11.12 -13.85
N SER A 298 5.23 -10.54 -12.68
CA SER A 298 6.02 -11.14 -11.59
C SER A 298 5.44 -12.48 -11.11
N PRO A 299 6.29 -13.42 -10.74
CA PRO A 299 7.74 -13.29 -10.54
C PRO A 299 8.59 -13.47 -11.79
N TYR A 300 8.01 -13.62 -12.96
CA TYR A 300 8.76 -14.03 -14.17
C TYR A 300 9.32 -12.85 -14.99
N ASP A 301 8.86 -11.62 -14.77
CA ASP A 301 9.37 -10.36 -15.32
C ASP A 301 9.73 -10.46 -16.81
N THR A 302 8.80 -10.96 -17.63
CA THR A 302 9.04 -11.21 -19.05
C THR A 302 8.28 -10.26 -19.94
N ASP A 303 8.96 -9.69 -20.93
CA ASP A 303 8.35 -8.93 -22.04
C ASP A 303 7.80 -9.82 -23.15
N ALA A 304 7.81 -11.15 -22.97
CA ALA A 304 7.38 -12.10 -23.98
C ALA A 304 5.88 -11.95 -24.29
N TRP A 305 5.54 -12.23 -25.53
CA TRP A 305 4.15 -12.34 -25.96
C TRP A 305 3.74 -13.83 -26.02
N PRO A 306 2.52 -14.20 -25.56
CA PRO A 306 1.52 -13.34 -24.90
C PRO A 306 1.98 -12.86 -23.53
N SER A 307 1.53 -11.65 -23.17
CA SER A 307 1.80 -11.08 -21.84
C SER A 307 1.17 -11.94 -20.75
N HIS A 308 1.89 -12.10 -19.64
CA HIS A 308 1.41 -12.78 -18.45
C HIS A 308 0.83 -11.79 -17.44
N SER A 309 -0.03 -12.28 -16.54
CA SER A 309 -0.42 -11.57 -15.32
C SER A 309 0.63 -11.71 -14.23
N SER A 310 0.47 -10.95 -13.15
CA SER A 310 1.09 -11.29 -11.87
C SER A 310 0.61 -12.68 -11.40
N LEU A 311 1.34 -13.26 -10.46
CA LEU A 311 0.96 -14.51 -9.76
C LEU A 311 0.84 -14.30 -8.24
N PHE A 312 0.63 -13.05 -7.80
CA PHE A 312 0.50 -12.69 -6.39
C PHE A 312 -0.93 -12.78 -5.87
N GLY A 313 -1.91 -12.77 -6.78
CA GLY A 313 -3.32 -12.70 -6.41
C GLY A 313 -3.75 -13.90 -5.57
N ILE A 314 -4.43 -13.62 -4.44
CA ILE A 314 -5.19 -14.65 -3.73
C ILE A 314 -6.33 -15.14 -4.64
N ILE A 315 -6.76 -14.28 -5.54
CA ILE A 315 -7.79 -14.53 -6.55
C ILE A 315 -7.18 -14.23 -7.93
N ASP A 316 -7.35 -15.13 -8.89
CA ASP A 316 -6.82 -14.98 -10.24
C ASP A 316 -7.62 -13.99 -11.11
N LEU A 317 -7.12 -13.69 -12.31
CA LEU A 317 -7.80 -12.81 -13.29
C LEU A 317 -9.20 -13.29 -13.70
N ALA A 318 -9.51 -14.56 -13.51
CA ALA A 318 -10.84 -15.12 -13.77
C ALA A 318 -11.79 -15.02 -12.57
N SER A 319 -11.38 -14.30 -11.52
CA SER A 319 -12.14 -14.15 -10.27
C SER A 319 -12.34 -15.48 -9.52
N ILE A 320 -11.34 -16.35 -9.55
CA ILE A 320 -11.34 -17.66 -8.89
C ILE A 320 -10.18 -17.72 -7.90
N PRO A 321 -10.37 -18.17 -6.64
CA PRO A 321 -9.28 -18.37 -5.68
C PRO A 321 -8.19 -19.29 -6.23
N THR A 322 -6.92 -18.91 -6.02
CA THR A 322 -5.74 -19.62 -6.55
C THR A 322 -5.28 -20.74 -5.63
#